data_3712aa8ba86dd4b22f9cc7fbb2a361fd
#
_entry.id   3712aa8ba86dd4b22f9cc7fbb2a361fd
#
_cell.length_a   1.000
_cell.length_b   1.000
_cell.length_c   1.000
_cell.angle_alpha   90.00
_cell.angle_beta   90.00
_cell.angle_gamma   90.00
#
_symmetry.space_group_name_H-M   'P 1'
#
loop_
_entity.id
_entity.type
_entity.pdbx_description
1 polymer ?
#
loop_
_entity_poly.entity_id
_entity_poly.type
_entity_poly.pdbx_seq_one_letter_code
_entity_poly.pdbx_strand_id
1 'polypeptide(L)'
;NTVTLCWYPPAKTYLPSPAMTVLKKSLQEVGIDVQIVYWNILLEDILLRYFFNEKKSLDDDIASLGIFFAYIAIERNDTEALIKQELYLRALKPQYAINNFDFQKHIRDCVHDLKSVVSKICIDYNIKNSLFVGMSMSLFQWIPAYVVGSILKELNPNLFITVGGIGNPEQAQAFIRSFKYINLASWGEGEFFVIDLAKRLLSGKDLDTLSQCYFRKGNAIVKSSI
;
A
#
# COMPACT_ATOMS: atom_id res chain seq x y z
N ASN A 1 -4.74 -10.61 18.74
CA ASN A 1 -4.51 -9.27 18.18
C ASN A 1 -3.25 -9.30 17.32
N THR A 2 -3.41 -9.51 16.03
CA THR A 2 -2.31 -9.59 15.07
C THR A 2 -2.08 -8.22 14.42
N VAL A 3 -0.84 -7.80 14.30
CA VAL A 3 -0.43 -6.64 13.47
C VAL A 3 -0.05 -7.14 12.10
N THR A 4 -0.51 -6.48 11.04
CA THR A 4 -0.09 -6.77 9.67
C THR A 4 0.84 -5.67 9.17
N LEU A 5 2.04 -6.06 8.73
CA LEU A 5 3.00 -5.19 8.06
C LEU A 5 3.01 -5.49 6.56
N CYS A 6 2.94 -4.46 5.74
CA CYS A 6 2.81 -4.57 4.29
C CYS A 6 4.03 -4.01 3.56
N TRP A 7 4.60 -4.83 2.65
CA TRP A 7 5.69 -4.47 1.77
C TRP A 7 5.25 -4.56 0.32
N TYR A 8 5.51 -3.54 -0.48
CA TYR A 8 4.90 -3.34 -1.80
C TYR A 8 5.90 -3.34 -2.94
N PRO A 9 5.45 -3.58 -4.22
CA PRO A 9 6.25 -3.21 -5.37
C PRO A 9 6.54 -1.68 -5.36
N PRO A 10 7.63 -1.20 -5.98
CA PRO A 10 8.56 -1.93 -6.85
C PRO A 10 9.72 -2.61 -6.11
N ALA A 11 9.52 -3.16 -4.94
CA ALA A 11 10.55 -3.85 -4.17
C ALA A 11 10.93 -5.19 -4.81
N LYS A 12 12.20 -5.58 -4.65
CA LYS A 12 12.72 -6.85 -5.15
C LYS A 12 12.01 -8.05 -4.53
N THR A 13 11.68 -9.04 -5.35
CA THR A 13 10.93 -10.23 -4.92
C THR A 13 11.82 -11.24 -4.18
N TYR A 14 13.12 -11.23 -4.42
CA TYR A 14 14.09 -12.15 -3.83
C TYR A 14 14.80 -11.62 -2.57
N LEU A 15 14.52 -10.38 -2.16
CA LEU A 15 15.11 -9.79 -0.95
C LEU A 15 14.01 -9.46 0.07
N PRO A 16 14.05 -10.09 1.27
CA PRO A 16 13.15 -9.69 2.35
C PRO A 16 13.48 -8.26 2.79
N SER A 17 12.47 -7.54 3.25
CA SER A 17 12.66 -6.20 3.79
C SER A 17 13.33 -6.23 5.16
N PRO A 18 14.54 -5.68 5.33
CA PRO A 18 15.16 -5.59 6.66
C PRO A 18 14.28 -4.79 7.64
N ALA A 19 13.70 -3.68 7.19
CA ALA A 19 12.82 -2.86 8.03
C ALA A 19 11.62 -3.66 8.56
N MET A 20 10.91 -4.39 7.69
CA MET A 20 9.78 -5.22 8.14
C MET A 20 10.21 -6.31 9.13
N THR A 21 11.40 -6.88 8.95
CA THR A 21 11.95 -7.90 9.85
C THR A 21 12.25 -7.32 11.23
N VAL A 22 12.84 -6.13 11.29
CA VAL A 22 13.13 -5.44 12.55
C VAL A 22 11.83 -5.08 13.28
N LEU A 23 10.87 -4.45 12.59
CA LEU A 23 9.57 -4.09 13.17
C LEU A 23 8.82 -5.32 13.69
N LYS A 24 8.84 -6.43 12.94
CA LYS A 24 8.24 -7.69 13.38
C LYS A 24 8.87 -8.18 14.68
N LYS A 25 10.21 -8.22 14.74
CA LYS A 25 10.93 -8.64 15.93
C LYS A 25 10.59 -7.77 17.14
N SER A 26 10.62 -6.44 16.98
CA SER A 26 10.31 -5.48 18.04
C SER A 26 8.90 -5.67 18.63
N LEU A 27 7.91 -5.93 17.78
CA LEU A 27 6.54 -6.22 18.23
C LEU A 27 6.43 -7.58 18.93
N GLN A 28 7.11 -8.61 18.40
CA GLN A 28 7.11 -9.96 19.01
C GLN A 28 7.76 -9.98 20.39
N GLU A 29 8.81 -9.19 20.63
CA GLU A 29 9.48 -9.07 21.94
C GLU A 29 8.54 -8.53 23.04
N VAL A 30 7.46 -7.84 22.66
CA VAL A 30 6.43 -7.36 23.59
C VAL A 30 5.14 -8.18 23.52
N GLY A 31 5.19 -9.39 22.95
CA GLY A 31 4.09 -10.36 22.94
C GLY A 31 2.98 -10.06 21.93
N ILE A 32 3.27 -9.32 20.86
CA ILE A 32 2.31 -9.00 19.81
C ILE A 32 2.58 -9.90 18.59
N ASP A 33 1.56 -10.59 18.12
CA ASP A 33 1.64 -11.38 16.89
C ASP A 33 1.76 -10.48 15.68
N VAL A 34 2.66 -10.85 14.75
CA VAL A 34 2.91 -10.07 13.54
C VAL A 34 2.99 -10.95 12.31
N GLN A 35 2.20 -10.63 11.31
CA GLN A 35 2.39 -11.14 9.95
C GLN A 35 2.98 -10.07 9.03
N ILE A 36 3.82 -10.49 8.09
CA ILE A 36 4.29 -9.64 7.00
C ILE A 36 3.64 -10.11 5.71
N VAL A 37 3.05 -9.17 4.97
CA VAL A 37 2.46 -9.43 3.66
C VAL A 37 3.34 -8.80 2.59
N TYR A 38 3.94 -9.64 1.77
CA TYR A 38 4.80 -9.25 0.65
C TYR A 38 3.97 -9.10 -0.63
N TRP A 39 3.36 -7.94 -0.81
CA TRP A 39 2.51 -7.64 -1.96
C TRP A 39 3.27 -7.67 -3.29
N ASN A 40 4.57 -7.38 -3.29
CA ASN A 40 5.43 -7.49 -4.45
C ASN A 40 5.51 -8.93 -4.99
N ILE A 41 5.35 -9.94 -4.14
CA ILE A 41 5.31 -11.36 -4.51
C ILE A 41 3.87 -11.76 -4.88
N LEU A 42 2.90 -11.43 -4.02
CA LEU A 42 1.51 -11.88 -4.17
C LEU A 42 0.80 -11.28 -5.39
N LEU A 43 1.27 -10.14 -5.88
CA LEU A 43 0.69 -9.47 -7.05
C LEU A 43 1.48 -9.73 -8.35
N GLU A 44 2.54 -10.54 -8.33
CA GLU A 44 3.41 -10.74 -9.50
C GLU A 44 2.64 -11.16 -10.73
N ASP A 45 1.76 -12.16 -10.62
CA ASP A 45 0.98 -12.68 -11.77
C ASP A 45 0.11 -11.61 -12.43
N ILE A 46 -0.58 -10.79 -11.63
CA ILE A 46 -1.45 -9.73 -12.18
C ILE A 46 -0.62 -8.60 -12.80
N LEU A 47 0.54 -8.28 -12.20
CA LEU A 47 1.47 -7.30 -12.76
C LEU A 47 2.05 -7.77 -14.09
N LEU A 48 2.48 -9.03 -14.17
CA LEU A 48 2.95 -9.64 -15.42
C LEU A 48 1.86 -9.64 -16.50
N ARG A 49 0.62 -9.99 -16.14
CA ARG A 49 -0.50 -10.00 -17.08
C ARG A 49 -0.79 -8.59 -17.62
N TYR A 50 -0.74 -7.56 -16.80
CA TYR A 50 -0.90 -6.18 -17.24
C TYR A 50 0.11 -5.81 -18.34
N PHE A 51 1.33 -6.35 -18.25
CA PHE A 51 2.40 -6.19 -19.25
C PHE A 51 2.48 -7.34 -20.27
N PHE A 52 1.39 -8.09 -20.49
CA PHE A 52 1.29 -9.16 -21.47
C PHE A 52 2.24 -10.35 -21.24
N ASN A 53 2.60 -10.63 -19.99
CA ASN A 53 3.48 -11.73 -19.57
C ASN A 53 4.88 -11.74 -20.21
N GLU A 54 5.30 -10.65 -20.84
CA GLU A 54 6.59 -10.60 -21.56
C GLU A 54 7.75 -10.08 -20.69
N LYS A 55 7.48 -9.61 -19.47
CA LYS A 55 8.54 -9.21 -18.56
C LYS A 55 9.14 -10.43 -17.88
N LYS A 56 10.49 -10.47 -17.84
CA LYS A 56 11.23 -11.54 -17.17
C LYS A 56 11.40 -11.26 -15.67
N SER A 57 11.33 -10.01 -15.26
CA SER A 57 11.43 -9.57 -13.87
C SER A 57 10.72 -8.22 -13.70
N LEU A 58 10.03 -8.05 -12.58
CA LEU A 58 9.39 -6.79 -12.18
C LEU A 58 10.20 -6.07 -11.10
N ASP A 59 11.37 -6.61 -10.75
CA ASP A 59 12.20 -6.09 -9.69
C ASP A 59 12.70 -4.68 -10.02
N ASP A 60 12.50 -3.74 -9.08
CA ASP A 60 12.91 -2.34 -9.16
C ASP A 60 12.36 -1.56 -10.38
N ASP A 61 11.33 -2.08 -11.06
CA ASP A 61 10.79 -1.45 -12.26
C ASP A 61 9.57 -0.57 -11.92
N ILE A 62 9.76 0.75 -11.99
CA ILE A 62 8.67 1.73 -11.80
C ILE A 62 7.50 1.43 -12.77
N ALA A 63 7.77 0.83 -13.92
CA ALA A 63 6.72 0.40 -14.85
C ALA A 63 5.74 -0.58 -14.19
N SER A 64 6.19 -1.41 -13.21
CA SER A 64 5.30 -2.31 -12.46
C SER A 64 4.15 -1.59 -11.75
N LEU A 65 4.28 -0.28 -11.55
CA LEU A 65 3.25 0.56 -10.93
C LEU A 65 2.12 0.96 -11.89
N GLY A 66 2.25 0.69 -13.18
CA GLY A 66 1.29 1.11 -14.21
C GLY A 66 -0.16 0.70 -13.92
N ILE A 67 -0.38 -0.52 -13.47
CA ILE A 67 -1.73 -1.01 -13.13
C ILE A 67 -2.35 -0.26 -11.94
N PHE A 68 -1.54 0.15 -10.96
CA PHE A 68 -2.02 0.93 -9.81
C PHE A 68 -2.38 2.36 -10.21
N PHE A 69 -1.61 2.98 -11.11
CA PHE A 69 -1.97 4.26 -11.71
C PHE A 69 -3.29 4.16 -12.50
N ALA A 70 -3.46 3.08 -13.28
CA ALA A 70 -4.70 2.84 -13.99
C ALA A 70 -5.89 2.66 -13.04
N TYR A 71 -5.72 1.92 -11.93
CA TYR A 71 -6.72 1.80 -10.87
C TYR A 71 -7.14 3.17 -10.33
N ILE A 72 -6.16 4.01 -9.94
CA ILE A 72 -6.42 5.34 -9.40
C ILE A 72 -7.13 6.23 -10.43
N ALA A 73 -6.73 6.15 -11.71
CA ALA A 73 -7.37 6.90 -12.79
C ALA A 73 -8.84 6.50 -12.98
N ILE A 74 -9.15 5.21 -12.94
CA ILE A 74 -10.52 4.69 -13.04
C ILE A 74 -11.35 5.14 -11.83
N GLU A 75 -10.84 5.01 -10.61
CA GLU A 75 -11.56 5.44 -9.39
C GLU A 75 -11.90 6.93 -9.39
N ARG A 76 -11.00 7.75 -9.96
CA ARG A 76 -11.15 9.21 -10.01
C ARG A 76 -11.89 9.70 -11.24
N ASN A 77 -12.29 8.80 -12.16
CA ASN A 77 -12.81 9.13 -13.48
C ASN A 77 -11.86 10.06 -14.28
N ASP A 78 -10.55 9.87 -14.11
CA ASP A 78 -9.51 10.64 -14.78
C ASP A 78 -9.22 10.03 -16.15
N THR A 79 -9.99 10.46 -17.15
CA THR A 79 -9.87 9.97 -18.54
C THR A 79 -8.50 10.29 -19.14
N GLU A 80 -7.90 11.45 -18.81
CA GLU A 80 -6.58 11.84 -19.35
C GLU A 80 -5.49 10.90 -18.84
N ALA A 81 -5.49 10.61 -17.52
CA ALA A 81 -4.54 9.66 -16.95
C ALA A 81 -4.71 8.26 -17.55
N LEU A 82 -5.95 7.83 -17.83
CA LEU A 82 -6.22 6.55 -18.45
C LEU A 82 -5.72 6.46 -19.89
N ILE A 83 -5.88 7.53 -20.68
CA ILE A 83 -5.32 7.63 -22.04
C ILE A 83 -3.78 7.56 -21.99
N LYS A 84 -3.14 8.22 -21.02
CA LYS A 84 -1.68 8.13 -20.85
C LYS A 84 -1.21 6.70 -20.58
N GLN A 85 -1.95 5.93 -19.77
CA GLN A 85 -1.64 4.50 -19.54
C GLN A 85 -1.81 3.67 -20.82
N GLU A 86 -2.86 3.92 -21.60
CA GLU A 86 -3.04 3.28 -22.88
C GLU A 86 -1.89 3.58 -23.86
N LEU A 87 -1.53 4.83 -24.00
CA LEU A 87 -0.42 5.25 -24.89
C LEU A 87 0.90 4.59 -24.47
N TYR A 88 1.15 4.53 -23.16
CA TYR A 88 2.31 3.84 -22.62
C TYR A 88 2.34 2.36 -22.97
N LEU A 89 1.24 1.63 -22.79
CA LEU A 89 1.15 0.21 -23.18
C LEU A 89 1.27 0.00 -24.69
N ARG A 90 0.69 0.88 -25.51
CA ARG A 90 0.83 0.85 -26.98
C ARG A 90 2.29 1.04 -27.40
N ALA A 91 3.03 1.94 -26.74
CA ALA A 91 4.45 2.16 -27.02
C ALA A 91 5.31 0.95 -26.62
N LEU A 92 4.98 0.30 -25.51
CA LEU A 92 5.68 -0.91 -25.05
C LEU A 92 5.39 -2.12 -25.92
N LYS A 93 4.21 -2.19 -26.53
CA LYS A 93 3.67 -3.36 -27.23
C LYS A 93 3.10 -3.01 -28.62
N PRO A 94 3.92 -2.47 -29.53
CA PRO A 94 3.44 -2.01 -30.83
C PRO A 94 2.81 -3.12 -31.67
N GLN A 95 3.22 -4.40 -31.50
CA GLN A 95 2.65 -5.55 -32.20
C GLN A 95 1.15 -5.75 -31.90
N TYR A 96 0.71 -5.45 -30.69
CA TYR A 96 -0.71 -5.52 -30.33
C TYR A 96 -1.51 -4.35 -30.91
N ALA A 97 -0.89 -3.17 -31.03
CA ALA A 97 -1.53 -2.01 -31.64
C ALA A 97 -1.84 -2.23 -33.12
N ILE A 98 -0.97 -2.94 -33.87
CA ILE A 98 -1.17 -3.29 -35.29
C ILE A 98 -2.37 -4.23 -35.46
N ASN A 99 -2.62 -5.09 -34.49
CA ASN A 99 -3.70 -6.09 -34.51
C ASN A 99 -5.04 -5.55 -33.96
N ASN A 100 -5.24 -4.24 -33.89
CA ASN A 100 -6.45 -3.61 -33.36
C ASN A 100 -6.83 -4.08 -31.95
N PHE A 101 -5.83 -4.39 -31.11
CA PHE A 101 -6.06 -4.81 -29.73
C PHE A 101 -6.69 -3.69 -28.91
N ASP A 102 -7.74 -4.02 -28.14
CA ASP A 102 -8.42 -3.07 -27.27
C ASP A 102 -7.67 -2.89 -25.94
N PHE A 103 -6.72 -1.95 -25.90
CA PHE A 103 -5.93 -1.62 -24.73
C PHE A 103 -6.80 -1.06 -23.58
N GLN A 104 -7.84 -0.30 -23.89
CA GLN A 104 -8.75 0.24 -22.88
C GLN A 104 -9.47 -0.89 -22.13
N LYS A 105 -9.98 -1.86 -22.89
CA LYS A 105 -10.60 -3.04 -22.29
C LYS A 105 -9.61 -3.84 -21.47
N HIS A 106 -8.41 -4.10 -22.00
CA HIS A 106 -7.35 -4.81 -21.27
C HIS A 106 -7.00 -4.13 -19.92
N ILE A 107 -6.82 -2.81 -19.92
CA ILE A 107 -6.54 -2.03 -18.71
C ILE A 107 -7.68 -2.21 -17.68
N ARG A 108 -8.94 -2.06 -18.11
CA ARG A 108 -10.10 -2.20 -17.22
C ARG A 108 -10.24 -3.60 -16.65
N ASP A 109 -10.05 -4.64 -17.48
CA ASP A 109 -10.09 -6.03 -17.06
C ASP A 109 -8.99 -6.32 -16.02
N CYS A 110 -7.74 -5.89 -16.27
CA CYS A 110 -6.65 -6.06 -15.32
C CYS A 110 -6.88 -5.31 -14.00
N VAL A 111 -7.43 -4.10 -14.05
CA VAL A 111 -7.76 -3.33 -12.84
C VAL A 111 -8.90 -3.99 -12.05
N HIS A 112 -9.92 -4.51 -12.73
CA HIS A 112 -10.99 -5.28 -12.08
C HIS A 112 -10.43 -6.50 -11.34
N ASP A 113 -9.57 -7.25 -12.02
CA ASP A 113 -8.95 -8.44 -11.45
C ASP A 113 -7.95 -8.10 -10.33
N LEU A 114 -7.22 -6.98 -10.44
CA LEU A 114 -6.38 -6.48 -9.34
C LEU A 114 -7.21 -6.28 -8.07
N LYS A 115 -8.36 -5.61 -8.18
CA LYS A 115 -9.27 -5.40 -7.04
C LYS A 115 -9.73 -6.73 -6.43
N SER A 116 -10.09 -7.69 -7.28
CA SER A 116 -10.52 -9.03 -6.85
C SER A 116 -9.38 -9.78 -6.14
N VAL A 117 -8.18 -9.80 -6.72
CA VAL A 117 -6.99 -10.46 -6.15
C VAL A 117 -6.62 -9.83 -4.81
N VAL A 118 -6.55 -8.49 -4.73
CA VAL A 118 -6.24 -7.79 -3.47
C VAL A 118 -7.30 -8.10 -2.41
N SER A 119 -8.59 -8.05 -2.75
CA SER A 119 -9.68 -8.36 -1.82
C SER A 119 -9.57 -9.79 -1.30
N LYS A 120 -9.30 -10.76 -2.19
CA LYS A 120 -9.10 -12.16 -1.81
C LYS A 120 -7.92 -12.33 -0.86
N ILE A 121 -6.77 -11.74 -1.15
CA ILE A 121 -5.59 -11.77 -0.27
C ILE A 121 -5.92 -11.17 1.10
N CYS A 122 -6.63 -10.02 1.14
CA CYS A 122 -7.03 -9.38 2.39
C CYS A 122 -7.92 -10.28 3.26
N ILE A 123 -8.74 -11.13 2.63
CA ILE A 123 -9.60 -12.10 3.33
C ILE A 123 -8.79 -13.33 3.76
N ASP A 124 -8.04 -13.94 2.85
CA ASP A 124 -7.27 -15.18 3.08
C ASP A 124 -6.21 -15.00 4.18
N TYR A 125 -5.53 -13.85 4.21
CA TYR A 125 -4.55 -13.49 5.25
C TYR A 125 -5.19 -12.83 6.47
N ASN A 126 -6.53 -12.73 6.52
CA ASN A 126 -7.28 -12.09 7.61
C ASN A 126 -6.83 -10.66 7.94
N ILE A 127 -6.30 -9.92 6.95
CA ILE A 127 -5.72 -8.58 7.12
C ILE A 127 -6.77 -7.59 7.65
N LYS A 128 -8.01 -7.73 7.18
CA LYS A 128 -9.13 -6.87 7.58
C LYS A 128 -9.47 -6.87 9.07
N ASN A 129 -8.98 -7.87 9.82
CA ASN A 129 -9.19 -8.02 11.26
C ASN A 129 -7.93 -7.75 12.08
N SER A 130 -6.90 -7.17 11.49
CA SER A 130 -5.68 -6.78 12.19
C SER A 130 -5.95 -5.71 13.24
N LEU A 131 -5.17 -5.70 14.31
CA LEU A 131 -5.15 -4.59 15.29
C LEU A 131 -4.85 -3.26 14.59
N PHE A 132 -3.85 -3.29 13.71
CA PHE A 132 -3.60 -2.27 12.71
C PHE A 132 -2.83 -2.86 11.51
N VAL A 133 -2.87 -2.13 10.40
CA VAL A 133 -2.05 -2.42 9.22
C VAL A 133 -1.00 -1.34 9.08
N GLY A 134 0.28 -1.75 9.12
CA GLY A 134 1.43 -0.88 8.88
C GLY A 134 1.86 -0.98 7.41
N MET A 135 1.89 0.15 6.71
CA MET A 135 2.22 0.23 5.30
C MET A 135 3.52 1.01 5.09
N SER A 136 4.43 0.46 4.27
CA SER A 136 5.63 1.18 3.84
C SER A 136 5.30 2.18 2.73
N MET A 137 5.86 3.39 2.86
CA MET A 137 5.73 4.47 1.86
C MET A 137 7.05 4.77 1.13
N SER A 138 8.09 3.97 1.35
CA SER A 138 9.41 4.16 0.74
C SER A 138 9.36 3.91 -0.77
N LEU A 139 10.22 4.62 -1.54
CA LEU A 139 10.54 4.30 -2.93
C LEU A 139 9.30 3.99 -3.82
N PHE A 140 8.36 4.91 -3.93
CA PHE A 140 7.12 4.75 -4.72
C PHE A 140 6.14 3.68 -4.21
N GLN A 141 6.41 2.99 -3.11
CA GLN A 141 5.50 2.02 -2.51
C GLN A 141 4.16 2.64 -2.07
N TRP A 142 4.11 3.96 -1.93
CA TRP A 142 2.89 4.69 -1.62
C TRP A 142 1.77 4.51 -2.67
N ILE A 143 2.13 4.21 -3.94
CA ILE A 143 1.17 4.03 -5.04
C ILE A 143 0.37 2.73 -4.84
N PRO A 144 0.99 1.54 -4.76
CA PRO A 144 0.26 0.32 -4.44
C PRO A 144 -0.35 0.35 -3.03
N ALA A 145 0.29 1.00 -2.04
CA ALA A 145 -0.27 1.17 -0.71
C ALA A 145 -1.58 1.95 -0.75
N TYR A 146 -1.72 2.97 -1.63
CA TYR A 146 -2.98 3.66 -1.86
C TYR A 146 -4.08 2.70 -2.29
N VAL A 147 -3.83 1.87 -3.29
CA VAL A 147 -4.83 0.94 -3.84
C VAL A 147 -5.22 -0.11 -2.79
N VAL A 148 -4.23 -0.74 -2.16
CA VAL A 148 -4.50 -1.76 -1.13
C VAL A 148 -5.22 -1.15 0.08
N GLY A 149 -4.82 0.04 0.51
CA GLY A 149 -5.44 0.75 1.63
C GLY A 149 -6.89 1.14 1.36
N SER A 150 -7.22 1.59 0.15
CA SER A 150 -8.61 1.90 -0.24
C SER A 150 -9.48 0.64 -0.21
N ILE A 151 -9.01 -0.47 -0.77
CA ILE A 151 -9.73 -1.75 -0.77
C ILE A 151 -9.90 -2.29 0.67
N LEU A 152 -8.87 -2.19 1.52
CA LEU A 152 -8.98 -2.58 2.93
C LEU A 152 -10.05 -1.79 3.67
N LYS A 153 -10.19 -0.50 3.40
CA LYS A 153 -11.25 0.33 3.99
C LYS A 153 -12.65 0.02 3.45
N GLU A 154 -12.76 -0.44 2.21
CA GLU A 154 -14.03 -0.97 1.70
C GLU A 154 -14.44 -2.26 2.45
N LEU A 155 -13.48 -3.14 2.74
CA LEU A 155 -13.71 -4.40 3.47
C LEU A 155 -13.95 -4.19 4.97
N ASN A 156 -13.27 -3.25 5.59
CA ASN A 156 -13.45 -2.86 6.99
C ASN A 156 -13.17 -1.37 7.18
N PRO A 157 -14.19 -0.51 7.19
CA PRO A 157 -14.04 0.95 7.38
C PRO A 157 -13.36 1.33 8.70
N ASN A 158 -13.46 0.48 9.74
CA ASN A 158 -12.90 0.73 11.06
C ASN A 158 -11.45 0.25 11.20
N LEU A 159 -10.89 -0.44 10.21
CA LEU A 159 -9.50 -0.93 10.26
C LEU A 159 -8.54 0.24 10.46
N PHE A 160 -7.66 0.14 11.46
CA PHE A 160 -6.65 1.16 11.69
C PHE A 160 -5.48 0.96 10.72
N ILE A 161 -5.21 1.98 9.90
CA ILE A 161 -4.13 1.96 8.91
C ILE A 161 -3.11 3.03 9.28
N THR A 162 -1.87 2.60 9.51
CA THR A 162 -0.72 3.48 9.73
C THR A 162 0.29 3.35 8.60
N VAL A 163 0.98 4.44 8.32
CA VAL A 163 2.04 4.48 7.30
C VAL A 163 3.35 4.95 7.91
N GLY A 164 4.45 4.40 7.42
CA GLY A 164 5.81 4.69 7.86
C GLY A 164 6.83 4.58 6.73
N GLY A 165 8.12 4.66 7.07
CA GLY A 165 9.18 4.75 6.06
C GLY A 165 9.24 6.13 5.40
N ILE A 166 8.85 7.15 6.13
CA ILE A 166 8.76 8.55 5.72
C ILE A 166 9.90 9.32 6.36
N GLY A 167 10.62 10.13 5.58
CA GLY A 167 11.84 10.79 6.03
C GLY A 167 11.63 12.04 6.91
N ASN A 168 10.47 12.69 6.81
CA ASN A 168 10.23 13.96 7.50
C ASN A 168 8.74 14.22 7.78
N PRO A 169 8.43 15.15 8.70
CA PRO A 169 7.06 15.45 9.09
C PRO A 169 6.21 16.06 7.97
N GLU A 170 6.79 16.82 7.06
CA GLU A 170 6.07 17.45 5.94
C GLU A 170 5.51 16.40 5.00
N GLN A 171 6.30 15.37 4.68
CA GLN A 171 5.84 14.23 3.89
C GLN A 171 4.75 13.44 4.62
N ALA A 172 4.90 13.19 5.93
CA ALA A 172 3.89 12.51 6.73
C ALA A 172 2.56 13.27 6.71
N GLN A 173 2.62 14.62 6.87
CA GLN A 173 1.45 15.47 6.78
C GLN A 173 0.82 15.44 5.37
N ALA A 174 1.63 15.44 4.32
CA ALA A 174 1.13 15.36 2.94
C ALA A 174 0.41 14.02 2.70
N PHE A 175 0.96 12.90 3.11
CA PHE A 175 0.34 11.59 2.97
C PHE A 175 -1.00 11.49 3.70
N ILE A 176 -1.05 11.86 4.99
CA ILE A 176 -2.31 11.76 5.74
C ILE A 176 -3.38 12.72 5.22
N ARG A 177 -3.01 13.86 4.64
CA ARG A 177 -3.96 14.78 3.98
C ARG A 177 -4.50 14.21 2.68
N SER A 178 -3.63 13.62 1.85
CA SER A 178 -3.96 13.14 0.51
C SER A 178 -4.71 11.82 0.54
N PHE A 179 -4.45 10.95 1.52
CA PHE A 179 -4.99 9.58 1.58
C PHE A 179 -5.98 9.45 2.74
N LYS A 180 -7.28 9.55 2.41
CA LYS A 180 -8.37 9.55 3.40
C LYS A 180 -8.43 8.28 4.26
N TYR A 181 -7.91 7.16 3.78
CA TYR A 181 -7.91 5.89 4.50
C TYR A 181 -6.81 5.78 5.56
N ILE A 182 -5.79 6.64 5.55
CA ILE A 182 -4.72 6.64 6.55
C ILE A 182 -5.26 7.24 7.86
N ASN A 183 -5.14 6.47 8.94
CA ASN A 183 -5.45 6.94 10.29
C ASN A 183 -4.26 7.66 10.93
N LEU A 184 -3.03 7.23 10.61
CA LEU A 184 -1.82 7.77 11.18
C LEU A 184 -0.65 7.69 10.19
N ALA A 185 0.19 8.73 10.16
CA ALA A 185 1.43 8.77 9.39
C ALA A 185 2.59 9.14 10.31
N SER A 186 3.60 8.26 10.40
CA SER A 186 4.79 8.46 11.21
C SER A 186 6.02 8.72 10.35
N TRP A 187 7.02 9.41 10.93
CA TRP A 187 8.33 9.62 10.32
C TRP A 187 9.43 9.19 11.28
N GLY A 188 10.65 9.02 10.76
CA GLY A 188 11.80 8.57 11.55
C GLY A 188 11.82 7.06 11.81
N GLU A 189 12.40 6.66 12.94
CA GLU A 189 12.56 5.24 13.31
C GLU A 189 11.23 4.64 13.77
N GLY A 190 10.94 3.43 13.23
CA GLY A 190 9.64 2.80 13.42
C GLY A 190 9.54 1.86 14.63
N GLU A 191 10.65 1.38 15.18
CA GLU A 191 10.70 0.28 16.15
C GLU A 191 9.96 0.62 17.46
N PHE A 192 10.32 1.73 18.07
CA PHE A 192 9.66 2.20 19.29
C PHE A 192 8.24 2.68 19.01
N PHE A 193 8.04 3.31 17.85
CA PHE A 193 6.75 3.82 17.42
C PHE A 193 5.70 2.70 17.31
N VAL A 194 6.01 1.60 16.60
CA VAL A 194 5.02 0.52 16.40
C VAL A 194 4.65 -0.20 17.70
N ILE A 195 5.61 -0.29 18.66
CA ILE A 195 5.36 -0.86 19.99
C ILE A 195 4.38 0.04 20.77
N ASP A 196 4.65 1.35 20.84
CA ASP A 196 3.79 2.29 21.59
C ASP A 196 2.40 2.39 20.95
N LEU A 197 2.33 2.46 19.62
CA LEU A 197 1.05 2.42 18.89
C LEU A 197 0.24 1.17 19.23
N ALA A 198 0.85 -0.02 19.18
CA ALA A 198 0.17 -1.26 19.49
C ALA A 198 -0.35 -1.30 20.92
N LYS A 199 0.47 -0.90 21.89
CA LYS A 199 0.09 -0.84 23.31
C LYS A 199 -1.08 0.14 23.55
N ARG A 200 -1.08 1.31 22.87
CA ARG A 200 -2.16 2.29 22.97
C ARG A 200 -3.46 1.77 22.39
N LEU A 201 -3.42 1.19 21.19
CA LEU A 201 -4.61 0.61 20.57
C LEU A 201 -5.21 -0.53 21.41
N LEU A 202 -4.37 -1.38 22.02
CA LEU A 202 -4.83 -2.47 22.90
C LEU A 202 -5.44 -1.95 24.22
N SER A 203 -4.93 -0.86 24.76
CA SER A 203 -5.39 -0.28 26.02
C SER A 203 -6.44 0.81 25.87
N GLY A 204 -6.81 1.18 24.64
CA GLY A 204 -7.75 2.27 24.37
C GLY A 204 -7.22 3.67 24.76
N LYS A 205 -5.89 3.83 24.88
CA LYS A 205 -5.26 5.11 25.17
C LYS A 205 -5.26 6.01 23.94
N ASP A 206 -5.29 7.34 24.17
CA ASP A 206 -5.20 8.33 23.11
C ASP A 206 -3.83 8.31 22.40
N LEU A 207 -3.79 8.95 21.22
CA LEU A 207 -2.61 9.06 20.37
C LEU A 207 -1.90 10.42 20.52
N ASP A 208 -2.42 11.33 21.35
CA ASP A 208 -1.96 12.72 21.42
C ASP A 208 -0.48 12.83 21.84
N THR A 209 0.00 11.87 22.64
CA THR A 209 1.40 11.79 23.11
C THR A 209 2.21 10.67 22.44
N LEU A 210 1.77 10.16 21.30
CA LEU A 210 2.56 9.24 20.50
C LEU A 210 3.65 10.03 19.74
N SER A 211 4.89 9.57 19.75
CA SER A 211 5.99 10.34 19.15
C SER A 211 5.94 10.38 17.62
N GLN A 212 6.43 11.48 17.04
CA GLN A 212 6.73 11.59 15.60
C GLN A 212 5.62 11.13 14.65
N CYS A 213 4.39 11.62 14.84
CA CYS A 213 3.30 11.29 13.95
C CYS A 213 2.28 12.41 13.75
N TYR A 214 1.55 12.30 12.65
CA TYR A 214 0.24 12.93 12.44
C TYR A 214 -0.83 11.86 12.48
N PHE A 215 -1.97 12.14 13.10
CA PHE A 215 -3.09 11.20 13.17
C PHE A 215 -4.43 11.91 12.97
N ARG A 216 -5.46 11.12 12.60
CA ARG A 216 -6.84 11.62 12.45
C ARG A 216 -7.57 11.55 13.80
N LYS A 217 -8.15 12.69 14.19
CA LYS A 217 -9.06 12.81 15.33
C LYS A 217 -10.39 13.35 14.79
N GLY A 218 -11.31 12.45 14.46
CA GLY A 218 -12.46 12.79 13.65
C GLY A 218 -12.06 13.29 12.25
N ASN A 219 -12.54 14.46 11.87
CA ASN A 219 -12.18 15.12 10.60
C ASN A 219 -10.86 15.93 10.66
N ALA A 220 -10.31 16.14 11.84
CA ALA A 220 -9.07 16.91 12.01
C ALA A 220 -7.83 16.03 11.83
N ILE A 221 -6.74 16.63 11.34
CA ILE A 221 -5.41 16.04 11.33
C ILE A 221 -4.61 16.76 12.40
N VAL A 222 -4.14 16.01 13.40
CA VAL A 222 -3.43 16.51 14.56
C VAL A 222 -1.99 16.02 14.49
N LYS A 223 -1.03 16.90 14.79
CA LYS A 223 0.36 16.52 15.07
C LYS A 223 0.46 16.09 16.53
N SER A 224 1.13 14.98 16.80
CA SER A 224 1.43 14.57 18.16
C SER A 224 2.28 15.63 18.89
N SER A 225 2.15 15.68 20.21
CA SER A 225 2.79 16.71 21.07
C SER A 225 4.25 16.41 21.41
N ILE A 226 4.79 15.24 20.99
CA ILE A 226 6.15 14.79 21.29
C ILE A 226 6.94 14.58 20.00
#